data_39237dfcbcaee37f3a438c0c2db2c965
#
_entry.id   39237dfcbcaee37f3a438c0c2db2c965
#
_cell.length_a   1.000
_cell.length_b   1.000
_cell.length_c   1.000
_cell.angle_alpha   90.00
_cell.angle_beta   90.00
_cell.angle_gamma   90.00
#
_symmetry.space_group_name_H-M   'P 1'
#
loop_
_entity.id
_entity.type
_entity.pdbx_description
1 polymer ?
#
loop_
_entity_poly.entity_id
_entity_poly.type
_entity_poly.pdbx_seq_one_letter_code
_entity_poly.pdbx_strand_id
1 'polypeptide(L)'
;MNQLLCYLEKHGILLCNQNPLLPSLEDIGCSWSDVVELIDNHQLFYCKVFQKRTTYLSAEAYYLLKQVRTSKPLPPEAEQIYSLLLDKPPVDTTFLKEVSHLSSKSYRQGFDFLLQNLSVTALANGKSLAPNWSTFLYGTAEAWEQTSPNRFCCDHACDRLWEIFSSTMPEKLFRSLIR
;
A
#
# COMPACT_ATOMS: atom_id res chain seq x y z
N MET A 1 6.65 21.20 -4.17
CA MET A 1 6.99 19.75 -4.06
C MET A 1 6.22 19.21 -2.87
N ASN A 2 5.47 18.13 -3.05
CA ASN A 2 4.62 17.57 -1.99
C ASN A 2 5.49 17.05 -0.83
N GLN A 3 5.23 17.52 0.41
CA GLN A 3 6.03 17.18 1.60
C GLN A 3 5.98 15.67 1.89
N LEU A 4 4.83 15.03 1.68
CA LEU A 4 4.66 13.59 1.85
C LEU A 4 5.53 12.80 0.87
N LEU A 5 5.59 13.22 -0.40
CA LEU A 5 6.47 12.59 -1.39
C LEU A 5 7.94 12.66 -0.98
N CYS A 6 8.41 13.85 -0.58
CA CYS A 6 9.80 14.01 -0.11
C CYS A 6 10.11 13.13 1.10
N TYR A 7 9.16 13.01 2.03
CA TYR A 7 9.31 12.13 3.18
C TYR A 7 9.41 10.65 2.75
N LEU A 8 8.49 10.20 1.88
CA LEU A 8 8.48 8.81 1.40
C LEU A 8 9.72 8.46 0.58
N GLU A 9 10.20 9.37 -0.28
CA GLU A 9 11.44 9.16 -1.04
C GLU A 9 12.66 8.99 -0.13
N LYS A 10 12.68 9.69 1.01
CA LYS A 10 13.78 9.62 1.97
C LYS A 10 13.70 8.44 2.93
N HIS A 11 12.51 8.11 3.41
CA HIS A 11 12.29 7.17 4.51
C HIS A 11 11.53 5.90 4.11
N GLY A 12 10.97 5.85 2.92
CA GLY A 12 10.35 4.68 2.30
C GLY A 12 8.98 4.28 2.82
N ILE A 13 8.65 4.57 4.08
CA ILE A 13 7.44 4.08 4.76
C ILE A 13 6.85 5.12 5.71
N LEU A 14 5.50 5.16 5.75
CA LEU A 14 4.73 6.02 6.66
C LEU A 14 3.39 5.36 6.99
N LEU A 15 2.88 5.56 8.20
CA LEU A 15 1.54 5.11 8.58
C LEU A 15 0.50 6.21 8.37
N CYS A 16 -0.75 5.81 8.12
CA CYS A 16 -1.87 6.73 8.06
C CYS A 16 -2.18 7.35 9.43
N ASN A 17 -2.25 6.50 10.46
CA ASN A 17 -2.65 6.91 11.81
C ASN A 17 -1.50 6.75 12.80
N GLN A 18 -1.54 7.52 13.87
CA GLN A 18 -0.56 7.48 14.96
C GLN A 18 -0.25 6.07 15.46
N ASN A 19 1.03 5.80 15.64
CA ASN A 19 1.54 4.53 16.13
C ASN A 19 2.86 4.76 16.89
N PRO A 20 3.10 4.07 18.01
CA PRO A 20 4.35 4.25 18.78
C PRO A 20 5.60 3.72 18.11
N LEU A 21 5.47 2.93 17.02
CA LEU A 21 6.59 2.23 16.37
C LEU A 21 7.06 2.87 15.07
N LEU A 22 6.17 3.57 14.37
CA LEU A 22 6.48 4.24 13.09
C LEU A 22 5.78 5.60 13.02
N PRO A 23 6.40 6.58 12.34
CA PRO A 23 5.77 7.87 12.06
C PRO A 23 4.47 7.75 11.26
N SER A 24 3.57 8.69 11.48
CA SER A 24 2.29 8.83 10.81
C SER A 24 2.18 10.15 10.03
N LEU A 25 1.10 10.32 9.27
CA LEU A 25 0.82 11.57 8.55
C LEU A 25 0.84 12.79 9.47
N GLU A 26 0.24 12.67 10.67
CA GLU A 26 0.18 13.75 11.64
C GLU A 26 1.57 14.13 12.15
N ASP A 27 2.44 13.13 12.42
CA ASP A 27 3.79 13.34 12.93
C ASP A 27 4.68 14.16 11.97
N ILE A 28 4.38 14.08 10.67
CA ILE A 28 5.12 14.82 9.63
C ILE A 28 4.36 16.06 9.11
N GLY A 29 3.23 16.39 9.73
CA GLY A 29 2.42 17.56 9.35
C GLY A 29 1.75 17.46 7.99
N CYS A 30 1.51 16.25 7.50
CA CYS A 30 0.79 15.97 6.25
C CYS A 30 -0.67 15.62 6.51
N SER A 31 -1.50 15.79 5.48
CA SER A 31 -2.94 15.62 5.53
C SER A 31 -3.44 14.53 4.58
N TRP A 32 -4.73 14.23 4.66
CA TRP A 32 -5.40 13.33 3.73
C TRP A 32 -5.33 13.80 2.27
N SER A 33 -5.39 15.11 2.03
CA SER A 33 -5.28 15.66 0.66
C SER A 33 -3.93 15.38 0.02
N ASP A 34 -2.84 15.36 0.81
CA ASP A 34 -1.51 15.01 0.30
C ASP A 34 -1.47 13.54 -0.15
N VAL A 35 -2.14 12.65 0.60
CA VAL A 35 -2.26 11.23 0.23
C VAL A 35 -3.05 11.06 -1.06
N VAL A 36 -4.20 11.72 -1.16
CA VAL A 36 -5.07 11.66 -2.35
C VAL A 36 -4.30 12.11 -3.59
N GLU A 37 -3.58 13.23 -3.53
CA GLU A 37 -2.74 13.73 -4.63
C GLU A 37 -1.74 12.68 -5.09
N LEU A 38 -1.02 12.03 -4.17
CA LEU A 38 -0.01 11.03 -4.53
C LEU A 38 -0.61 9.71 -5.03
N ILE A 39 -1.80 9.33 -4.56
CA ILE A 39 -2.52 8.16 -5.08
C ILE A 39 -2.96 8.42 -6.52
N ASP A 40 -3.59 9.56 -6.79
CA ASP A 40 -4.07 9.92 -8.13
C ASP A 40 -2.92 10.05 -9.15
N ASN A 41 -1.73 10.41 -8.69
CA ASN A 41 -0.51 10.48 -9.50
C ASN A 41 0.32 9.17 -9.50
N HIS A 42 -0.13 8.12 -8.84
CA HIS A 42 0.57 6.83 -8.68
C HIS A 42 2.00 6.95 -8.12
N GLN A 43 2.22 7.93 -7.24
CA GLN A 43 3.52 8.23 -6.65
C GLN A 43 3.73 7.59 -5.27
N LEU A 44 2.70 7.00 -4.67
CA LEU A 44 2.79 6.18 -3.49
C LEU A 44 2.06 4.85 -3.67
N PHE A 45 2.50 3.82 -2.96
CA PHE A 45 1.84 2.52 -2.90
C PHE A 45 1.09 2.38 -1.56
N TYR A 46 -0.25 2.25 -1.64
CA TYR A 46 -1.13 2.05 -0.49
C TYR A 46 -1.20 0.56 -0.15
N CYS A 47 -0.94 0.19 1.11
CA CYS A 47 -0.98 -1.20 1.54
C CYS A 47 -1.31 -1.35 3.04
N LYS A 48 -1.26 -2.59 3.54
CA LYS A 48 -1.36 -2.93 4.98
C LYS A 48 -0.20 -3.83 5.44
N VAL A 49 0.98 -3.62 4.88
CA VAL A 49 2.15 -4.47 5.13
C VAL A 49 2.62 -4.42 6.58
N PHE A 50 2.41 -3.30 7.28
CA PHE A 50 2.81 -3.12 8.66
C PHE A 50 1.63 -3.37 9.62
N GLN A 51 1.68 -4.49 10.36
CA GLN A 51 0.69 -4.84 11.41
C GLN A 51 -0.79 -4.70 10.99
N LYS A 52 -1.11 -4.96 9.72
CA LYS A 52 -2.45 -4.78 9.13
C LYS A 52 -2.97 -3.33 9.18
N ARG A 53 -2.08 -2.36 9.36
CA ARG A 53 -2.42 -0.94 9.39
C ARG A 53 -2.25 -0.31 8.03
N THR A 54 -3.04 0.69 7.72
CA THR A 54 -2.87 1.50 6.52
C THR A 54 -1.48 2.10 6.50
N THR A 55 -0.72 1.74 5.48
CA THR A 55 0.69 2.03 5.30
C THR A 55 0.91 2.58 3.89
N TYR A 56 1.71 3.60 3.78
CA TYR A 56 2.16 4.20 2.53
C TYR A 56 3.62 3.86 2.29
N LEU A 57 3.93 3.42 1.09
CA LEU A 57 5.30 3.14 0.66
C LEU A 57 5.70 4.06 -0.48
N SER A 58 6.97 4.44 -0.53
CA SER A 58 7.55 4.99 -1.76
C SER A 58 7.60 3.92 -2.85
N ALA A 59 7.73 4.32 -4.11
CA ALA A 59 7.90 3.39 -5.22
C ALA A 59 9.13 2.48 -5.01
N GLU A 60 10.27 3.04 -4.61
CA GLU A 60 11.47 2.27 -4.31
C GLU A 60 11.23 1.23 -3.22
N ALA A 61 10.65 1.63 -2.09
CA ALA A 61 10.37 0.73 -0.98
C ALA A 61 9.40 -0.41 -1.38
N TYR A 62 8.37 -0.11 -2.18
CA TYR A 62 7.45 -1.12 -2.72
C TYR A 62 8.19 -2.18 -3.55
N TYR A 63 8.99 -1.76 -4.56
CA TYR A 63 9.69 -2.70 -5.43
C TYR A 63 10.73 -3.54 -4.68
N LEU A 64 11.46 -2.93 -3.75
CA LEU A 64 12.43 -3.65 -2.91
C LEU A 64 11.74 -4.64 -1.97
N LEU A 65 10.62 -4.25 -1.32
CA LEU A 65 9.82 -5.17 -0.50
C LEU A 65 9.27 -6.34 -1.32
N LYS A 66 8.74 -6.06 -2.52
CA LYS A 66 8.26 -7.11 -3.43
C LYS A 66 9.37 -8.10 -3.81
N GLN A 67 10.60 -7.61 -3.97
CA GLN A 67 11.76 -8.44 -4.31
C GLN A 67 12.24 -9.31 -3.14
N VAL A 68 12.25 -8.78 -1.90
CA VAL A 68 12.79 -9.50 -0.73
C VAL A 68 11.78 -10.41 -0.04
N ARG A 69 10.49 -10.13 -0.17
CA ARG A 69 9.43 -10.93 0.49
C ARG A 69 9.09 -12.17 -0.33
N THR A 70 8.89 -13.28 0.36
CA THR A 70 8.38 -14.50 -0.27
C THR A 70 6.90 -14.31 -0.61
N SER A 71 6.55 -14.52 -1.87
CA SER A 71 5.15 -14.55 -2.30
C SER A 71 4.39 -15.67 -1.58
N LYS A 72 3.23 -15.34 -1.05
CA LYS A 72 2.33 -16.29 -0.38
C LYS A 72 1.21 -16.70 -1.32
N PRO A 73 0.82 -17.98 -1.35
CA PRO A 73 -0.34 -18.41 -2.13
C PRO A 73 -1.60 -17.68 -1.66
N LEU A 74 -2.43 -17.29 -2.60
CA LEU A 74 -3.68 -16.60 -2.29
C LEU A 74 -4.67 -17.59 -1.63
N PRO A 75 -5.26 -17.26 -0.47
CA PRO A 75 -6.40 -17.99 0.03
C PRO A 75 -7.62 -17.80 -0.90
N PRO A 76 -8.60 -18.71 -0.90
CA PRO A 76 -9.70 -18.71 -1.87
C PRO A 76 -10.47 -17.38 -1.94
N GLU A 77 -10.74 -16.75 -0.82
CA GLU A 77 -11.41 -15.45 -0.75
C GLU A 77 -10.57 -14.32 -1.36
N ALA A 78 -9.26 -14.36 -1.19
CA ALA A 78 -8.34 -13.38 -1.79
C ALA A 78 -8.22 -13.61 -3.30
N GLU A 79 -8.11 -14.85 -3.76
CA GLU A 79 -8.09 -15.22 -5.17
C GLU A 79 -9.36 -14.76 -5.89
N GLN A 80 -10.51 -14.96 -5.27
CA GLN A 80 -11.81 -14.52 -5.81
C GLN A 80 -11.86 -12.99 -5.98
N ILE A 81 -11.43 -12.22 -4.97
CA ILE A 81 -11.38 -10.75 -5.05
C ILE A 81 -10.35 -10.32 -6.10
N TYR A 82 -9.16 -10.92 -6.10
CA TYR A 82 -8.10 -10.58 -7.04
C TYR A 82 -8.52 -10.79 -8.49
N SER A 83 -9.21 -11.89 -8.79
CA SER A 83 -9.72 -12.18 -10.14
C SER A 83 -10.73 -11.14 -10.65
N LEU A 84 -11.47 -10.50 -9.75
CA LEU A 84 -12.39 -9.40 -10.10
C LEU A 84 -11.67 -8.10 -10.46
N LEU A 85 -10.42 -7.95 -10.05
CA LEU A 85 -9.58 -6.76 -10.31
C LEU A 85 -8.68 -6.93 -11.53
N LEU A 86 -8.42 -8.17 -11.96
CA LEU A 86 -7.56 -8.44 -13.12
C LEU A 86 -8.11 -7.80 -14.39
N ASP A 87 -7.25 -7.05 -15.08
CA ASP A 87 -7.56 -6.40 -16.37
C ASP A 87 -8.83 -5.53 -16.33
N LYS A 88 -9.14 -4.99 -15.16
CA LYS A 88 -10.30 -4.12 -14.94
C LYS A 88 -9.85 -2.71 -14.54
N PRO A 89 -10.67 -1.69 -14.87
CA PRO A 89 -10.47 -0.36 -14.32
C PRO A 89 -10.59 -0.39 -12.78
N PRO A 90 -10.00 0.59 -12.09
CA PRO A 90 -10.10 0.69 -10.63
C PRO A 90 -11.54 0.73 -10.15
N VAL A 91 -11.84 0.00 -9.08
CA VAL A 91 -13.19 -0.13 -8.50
C VAL A 91 -13.20 0.14 -7.00
N ASP A 92 -14.35 0.58 -6.48
CA ASP A 92 -14.53 0.79 -5.05
C ASP A 92 -14.80 -0.54 -4.29
N THR A 93 -14.58 -0.51 -2.99
CA THR A 93 -14.75 -1.68 -2.12
C THR A 93 -16.19 -2.12 -1.96
N THR A 94 -17.18 -1.22 -2.13
CA THR A 94 -18.60 -1.56 -2.06
C THR A 94 -18.97 -2.44 -3.25
N PHE A 95 -18.57 -2.01 -4.45
CA PHE A 95 -18.76 -2.80 -5.67
C PHE A 95 -18.09 -4.19 -5.57
N LEU A 96 -16.81 -4.23 -5.16
CA LEU A 96 -16.07 -5.49 -5.00
C LEU A 96 -16.76 -6.43 -4.01
N LYS A 97 -17.27 -5.90 -2.89
CA LYS A 97 -17.98 -6.69 -1.89
C LYS A 97 -19.28 -7.29 -2.44
N GLU A 98 -20.03 -6.49 -3.21
CA GLU A 98 -21.29 -6.95 -3.83
C GLU A 98 -21.04 -8.04 -4.87
N VAL A 99 -20.13 -7.83 -5.81
CA VAL A 99 -19.87 -8.77 -6.91
C VAL A 99 -19.10 -10.01 -6.49
N SER A 100 -18.37 -9.96 -5.39
CA SER A 100 -17.67 -11.12 -4.85
C SER A 100 -18.60 -12.15 -4.22
N HIS A 101 -19.82 -11.77 -3.85
CA HIS A 101 -20.78 -12.62 -3.13
C HIS A 101 -20.22 -13.25 -1.85
N LEU A 102 -19.12 -12.73 -1.32
CA LEU A 102 -18.50 -13.19 -0.07
C LEU A 102 -19.24 -12.62 1.15
N SER A 103 -19.21 -13.36 2.26
CA SER A 103 -19.62 -12.79 3.53
C SER A 103 -18.75 -11.57 3.89
N SER A 104 -19.27 -10.64 4.68
CA SER A 104 -18.50 -9.46 5.12
C SER A 104 -17.18 -9.82 5.81
N LYS A 105 -17.15 -10.95 6.53
CA LYS A 105 -15.96 -11.47 7.20
C LYS A 105 -14.94 -11.99 6.18
N SER A 106 -15.38 -12.86 5.27
CA SER A 106 -14.52 -13.46 4.24
C SER A 106 -13.97 -12.39 3.29
N TYR A 107 -14.81 -11.44 2.85
CA TYR A 107 -14.39 -10.31 2.04
C TYR A 107 -13.27 -9.51 2.72
N ARG A 108 -13.48 -9.11 3.99
CA ARG A 108 -12.46 -8.35 4.73
C ARG A 108 -11.17 -9.13 4.89
N GLN A 109 -11.24 -10.43 5.19
CA GLN A 109 -10.04 -11.28 5.32
C GLN A 109 -9.28 -11.38 4.00
N GLY A 110 -9.97 -11.63 2.88
CA GLY A 110 -9.36 -11.72 1.56
C GLY A 110 -8.78 -10.39 1.09
N PHE A 111 -9.51 -9.29 1.25
CA PHE A 111 -9.05 -7.97 0.84
C PHE A 111 -7.87 -7.47 1.70
N ASP A 112 -7.92 -7.65 3.02
CA ASP A 112 -6.79 -7.34 3.90
C ASP A 112 -5.55 -8.19 3.58
N PHE A 113 -5.74 -9.46 3.21
CA PHE A 113 -4.64 -10.32 2.75
C PHE A 113 -3.96 -9.75 1.50
N LEU A 114 -4.73 -9.32 0.50
CA LEU A 114 -4.21 -8.73 -0.73
C LEU A 114 -3.41 -7.44 -0.45
N LEU A 115 -3.92 -6.56 0.42
CA LEU A 115 -3.22 -5.34 0.83
C LEU A 115 -1.95 -5.62 1.63
N GLN A 116 -1.95 -6.66 2.49
CA GLN A 116 -0.77 -7.06 3.27
C GLN A 116 0.33 -7.69 2.42
N ASN A 117 -0.05 -8.38 1.35
CA ASN A 117 0.88 -9.07 0.46
C ASN A 117 1.24 -8.27 -0.79
N LEU A 118 0.96 -6.97 -0.81
CA LEU A 118 1.30 -6.06 -1.90
C LEU A 118 0.72 -6.46 -3.26
N SER A 119 -0.43 -7.18 -3.25
CA SER A 119 -1.10 -7.64 -4.48
C SER A 119 -2.10 -6.63 -5.03
N VAL A 120 -2.62 -5.75 -4.17
CA VAL A 120 -3.64 -4.73 -4.48
C VAL A 120 -3.25 -3.41 -3.82
N THR A 121 -3.57 -2.30 -4.48
CA THR A 121 -3.34 -0.95 -3.98
C THR A 121 -4.46 0.01 -4.40
N ALA A 122 -4.51 1.18 -3.79
CA ALA A 122 -5.33 2.29 -4.25
C ALA A 122 -4.73 2.91 -5.51
N LEU A 123 -5.55 3.11 -6.54
CA LEU A 123 -5.15 3.69 -7.84
C LEU A 123 -5.75 5.05 -8.11
N ALA A 124 -6.85 5.39 -7.45
CA ALA A 124 -7.49 6.69 -7.62
C ALA A 124 -8.33 7.06 -6.40
N ASN A 125 -8.59 8.35 -6.26
CA ASN A 125 -9.57 8.86 -5.32
C ASN A 125 -10.98 8.43 -5.73
N GLY A 126 -11.80 8.05 -4.76
CA GLY A 126 -13.18 7.65 -4.95
C GLY A 126 -14.17 8.73 -4.53
N LYS A 127 -15.24 8.34 -3.84
CA LYS A 127 -16.26 9.28 -3.36
C LYS A 127 -15.77 10.03 -2.14
N SER A 128 -15.94 11.34 -2.12
CA SER A 128 -15.78 12.15 -0.92
C SER A 128 -16.89 11.83 0.08
N LEU A 129 -16.51 11.49 1.30
CA LEU A 129 -17.42 11.19 2.41
C LEU A 129 -17.50 12.35 3.41
N ALA A 130 -16.42 13.14 3.51
CA ALA A 130 -16.31 14.33 4.34
C ALA A 130 -15.22 15.24 3.74
N PRO A 131 -15.07 16.51 4.17
CA PRO A 131 -14.06 17.43 3.65
C PRO A 131 -12.62 16.88 3.65
N ASN A 132 -12.31 16.02 4.63
CA ASN A 132 -10.96 15.44 4.81
C ASN A 132 -10.98 13.90 4.74
N TRP A 133 -11.97 13.31 4.08
CA TRP A 133 -12.09 11.86 3.97
C TRP A 133 -12.79 11.45 2.68
N SER A 134 -12.18 10.53 1.96
CA SER A 134 -12.75 9.92 0.76
C SER A 134 -12.50 8.40 0.76
N THR A 135 -13.24 7.69 -0.08
CA THR A 135 -12.91 6.31 -0.43
C THR A 135 -11.82 6.30 -1.49
N PHE A 136 -11.24 5.12 -1.75
CA PHE A 136 -10.34 4.90 -2.87
C PHE A 136 -10.92 3.89 -3.85
N LEU A 137 -10.47 3.99 -5.09
CA LEU A 137 -10.64 2.97 -6.11
C LEU A 137 -9.39 2.10 -6.14
N TYR A 138 -9.59 0.80 -6.11
CA TYR A 138 -8.51 -0.18 -6.00
C TYR A 138 -8.30 -0.94 -7.30
N GLY A 139 -7.08 -1.36 -7.53
CA GLY A 139 -6.68 -2.24 -8.61
C GLY A 139 -5.52 -3.12 -8.20
N THR A 140 -5.05 -3.94 -9.13
CA THR A 140 -3.90 -4.81 -8.88
C THR A 140 -2.59 -4.02 -8.77
N ALA A 141 -1.61 -4.59 -8.08
CA ALA A 141 -0.27 -4.02 -8.01
C ALA A 141 0.36 -3.88 -9.41
N GLU A 142 0.10 -4.83 -10.30
CA GLU A 142 0.57 -4.81 -11.68
C GLU A 142 0.01 -3.61 -12.46
N ALA A 143 -1.28 -3.26 -12.24
CA ALA A 143 -1.86 -2.07 -12.84
C ALA A 143 -1.18 -0.79 -12.37
N TRP A 144 -0.83 -0.71 -11.08
CA TRP A 144 -0.05 0.39 -10.52
C TRP A 144 1.36 0.44 -11.12
N GLU A 145 2.05 -0.70 -11.26
CA GLU A 145 3.39 -0.80 -11.86
C GLU A 145 3.45 -0.33 -13.31
N GLN A 146 2.36 -0.49 -14.07
CA GLN A 146 2.29 -0.02 -15.46
C GLN A 146 2.31 1.51 -15.57
N THR A 147 1.79 2.19 -14.57
CA THR A 147 1.59 3.65 -14.54
C THR A 147 2.53 4.36 -13.57
N SER A 148 3.15 3.63 -12.65
CA SER A 148 4.14 4.18 -11.73
C SER A 148 5.38 4.70 -12.49
N PRO A 149 5.86 5.91 -12.17
CA PRO A 149 6.90 6.56 -12.96
C PRO A 149 8.25 5.85 -12.97
N ASN A 150 8.56 5.07 -11.93
CA ASN A 150 9.88 4.46 -11.76
C ASN A 150 9.77 2.98 -11.35
N ARG A 151 10.57 2.14 -11.99
CA ARG A 151 10.81 0.76 -11.54
C ARG A 151 12.18 0.69 -10.87
N PHE A 152 12.24 -0.02 -9.76
CA PHE A 152 13.48 -0.23 -9.01
C PHE A 152 13.80 -1.72 -8.97
N CYS A 153 15.04 -2.05 -9.26
CA CYS A 153 15.59 -3.40 -9.10
C CYS A 153 17.02 -3.25 -8.55
N CYS A 154 17.37 -4.05 -7.56
CA CYS A 154 18.67 -3.98 -6.91
C CYS A 154 19.15 -5.38 -6.54
N ASP A 155 20.41 -5.73 -6.87
CA ASP A 155 21.01 -7.02 -6.50
C ASP A 155 21.11 -7.21 -4.98
N HIS A 156 21.22 -6.09 -4.23
CA HIS A 156 21.27 -6.05 -2.76
C HIS A 156 20.00 -5.42 -2.17
N ALA A 157 18.84 -5.85 -2.64
CA ALA A 157 17.54 -5.25 -2.30
C ALA A 157 17.28 -5.18 -0.78
N CYS A 158 17.69 -6.20 -0.03
CA CYS A 158 17.51 -6.22 1.43
C CYS A 158 18.36 -5.16 2.13
N ASP A 159 19.61 -4.99 1.73
CA ASP A 159 20.53 -4.00 2.30
C ASP A 159 20.04 -2.59 1.95
N ARG A 160 19.67 -2.37 0.70
CA ARG A 160 19.14 -1.09 0.23
C ARG A 160 17.84 -0.71 0.96
N LEU A 161 16.94 -1.67 1.15
CA LEU A 161 15.71 -1.46 1.89
C LEU A 161 15.98 -1.11 3.36
N TRP A 162 16.98 -1.77 3.97
CA TRP A 162 17.41 -1.44 5.32
C TRP A 162 17.99 -0.03 5.42
N GLU A 163 18.82 0.39 4.48
CA GLU A 163 19.32 1.78 4.43
C GLU A 163 18.18 2.80 4.48
N ILE A 164 17.11 2.57 3.68
CA ILE A 164 15.95 3.46 3.62
C ILE A 164 15.17 3.44 4.94
N PHE A 165 14.94 2.26 5.54
CA PHE A 165 14.07 2.10 6.71
C PHE A 165 14.78 2.31 8.05
N SER A 166 16.11 2.20 8.10
CA SER A 166 16.89 2.27 9.34
C SER A 166 16.72 3.57 10.13
N SER A 167 16.36 4.66 9.46
CA SER A 167 16.07 5.95 10.12
C SER A 167 14.70 6.01 10.80
N THR A 168 13.78 5.08 10.48
CA THR A 168 12.40 5.11 10.99
C THR A 168 12.05 3.91 11.85
N MET A 169 12.76 2.79 11.75
CA MET A 169 12.46 1.61 12.52
C MET A 169 13.68 0.83 12.98
N PRO A 170 13.61 0.13 14.14
CA PRO A 170 14.69 -0.76 14.59
C PRO A 170 14.76 -2.02 13.72
N GLU A 171 15.95 -2.64 13.66
CA GLU A 171 16.22 -3.84 12.85
C GLU A 171 15.26 -5.01 13.14
N LYS A 172 14.88 -5.22 14.39
CA LYS A 172 13.92 -6.28 14.77
C LYS A 172 12.58 -6.09 14.05
N LEU A 173 12.12 -4.86 13.92
CA LEU A 173 10.86 -4.53 13.26
C LEU A 173 10.99 -4.71 11.75
N PHE A 174 12.10 -4.24 11.17
CA PHE A 174 12.44 -4.47 9.76
C PHE A 174 12.44 -5.95 9.40
N ARG A 175 13.12 -6.79 10.19
CA ARG A 175 13.16 -8.25 9.96
C ARG A 175 11.78 -8.91 10.02
N SER A 176 10.86 -8.37 10.80
CA SER A 176 9.47 -8.86 10.82
C SER A 176 8.66 -8.43 9.59
N LEU A 177 9.01 -7.30 9.00
CA LEU A 177 8.32 -6.72 7.84
C LEU A 177 8.66 -7.47 6.53
N ILE A 178 9.91 -7.95 6.41
CA ILE A 178 10.40 -8.64 5.20
C ILE A 178 10.12 -10.16 5.18
N ARG A 179 9.50 -10.71 6.21
CA ARG A 179 9.02 -12.11 6.29
C ARG A 179 7.64 -12.23 5.64
#